data_90ed667dc452a4d19811960c3d0bb5ad
#
_entry.id   90ed667dc452a4d19811960c3d0bb5ad
#
_cell.length_a   1.000
_cell.length_b   1.000
_cell.length_c   1.000
_cell.angle_alpha   90.00
_cell.angle_beta   90.00
_cell.angle_gamma   90.00
#
_symmetry.space_group_name_H-M   'P 1'
#
loop_
_entity.id
_entity.type
_entity.pdbx_description
1 polymer ?
#
loop_
_entity_poly.entity_id
_entity_poly.type
_entity_poly.pdbx_seq_one_letter_code
_entity_poly.pdbx_strand_id
1 'polypeptide(L)'
;DTQTGDISAIANQIVAQAQSQAQDYQEKKQAAQKVIDAREVERRAQEIKEETTRIREEAQEAARKKAEEEARKAEQARVEHRENIAQFAVQFVGNPYVYGGTSLTNGADCSGFVMSVFKEFGYDLPRVAAAQYEASQKKDISQMETGDLVFYGAGGINHVALYIGDGKVVHALNSNKGIVITDYNYDTPVGVGTYVK
;
A
#
# COMPACT_ATOMS: atom_id res chain seq x y z
N ASP A 1 -34.19 99.05 10.77
CA ASP A 1 -33.80 98.09 9.67
C ASP A 1 -32.53 97.21 9.95
N THR A 2 -31.85 97.47 11.11
CA THR A 2 -30.61 96.71 11.44
C THR A 2 -30.85 95.38 12.21
N GLN A 3 -31.96 95.23 12.93
CA GLN A 3 -32.22 94.01 13.75
C GLN A 3 -32.73 92.79 12.98
N THR A 4 -33.39 92.97 11.87
CA THR A 4 -33.94 91.89 11.06
C THR A 4 -32.84 91.20 10.24
N GLY A 5 -31.75 91.86 9.86
CA GLY A 5 -30.58 91.29 9.16
C GLY A 5 -29.78 90.32 10.03
N ASP A 6 -29.59 90.67 11.30
CA ASP A 6 -28.85 89.84 12.29
C ASP A 6 -29.56 88.49 12.61
N ILE A 7 -30.89 88.49 12.74
CA ILE A 7 -31.70 87.34 13.04
C ILE A 7 -31.67 86.39 11.86
N SER A 8 -31.73 86.83 10.61
CA SER A 8 -31.66 86.05 9.39
C SER A 8 -30.26 85.37 9.20
N ALA A 9 -29.20 86.14 9.55
CA ALA A 9 -27.84 85.60 9.50
C ALA A 9 -27.63 84.51 10.53
N ILE A 10 -28.11 84.67 11.74
CA ILE A 10 -28.05 83.65 12.81
C ILE A 10 -28.86 82.39 12.44
N ALA A 11 -30.07 82.60 11.89
CA ALA A 11 -30.90 81.46 11.41
C ALA A 11 -30.21 80.64 10.30
N ASN A 12 -29.62 81.33 9.33
CA ASN A 12 -28.86 80.66 8.27
C ASN A 12 -27.61 79.89 8.79
N GLN A 13 -26.94 80.43 9.77
CA GLN A 13 -25.79 79.79 10.43
C GLN A 13 -26.21 78.53 11.19
N ILE A 14 -27.31 78.54 11.90
CA ILE A 14 -27.91 77.44 12.62
C ILE A 14 -28.30 76.30 11.60
N VAL A 15 -28.92 76.65 10.49
CA VAL A 15 -29.32 75.73 9.46
C VAL A 15 -28.08 75.10 8.82
N ALA A 16 -27.08 75.92 8.49
CA ALA A 16 -25.82 75.40 7.91
C ALA A 16 -25.10 74.43 8.88
N GLN A 17 -25.07 74.77 10.17
CA GLN A 17 -24.48 73.93 11.20
C GLN A 17 -25.26 72.61 11.39
N ALA A 18 -26.59 72.67 11.39
CA ALA A 18 -27.42 71.45 11.46
C ALA A 18 -27.23 70.53 10.20
N GLN A 19 -27.15 71.15 9.03
CA GLN A 19 -26.86 70.41 7.81
C GLN A 19 -25.46 69.71 7.83
N SER A 20 -24.44 70.41 8.27
CA SER A 20 -23.11 69.91 8.45
C SER A 20 -23.07 68.75 9.47
N GLN A 21 -23.77 68.90 10.62
CA GLN A 21 -23.89 67.83 11.61
C GLN A 21 -24.65 66.60 11.09
N ALA A 22 -25.71 66.82 10.31
CA ALA A 22 -26.45 65.73 9.68
C ALA A 22 -25.59 64.95 8.63
N GLN A 23 -24.80 65.70 7.87
CA GLN A 23 -23.92 65.12 6.92
C GLN A 23 -22.80 64.29 7.61
N ASP A 24 -22.14 64.82 8.63
CA ASP A 24 -21.14 64.12 9.43
C ASP A 24 -21.72 62.83 10.08
N TYR A 25 -22.97 62.93 10.60
CA TYR A 25 -23.66 61.73 11.11
C TYR A 25 -23.89 60.67 10.07
N GLN A 26 -24.30 61.01 8.85
CA GLN A 26 -24.51 60.07 7.77
C GLN A 26 -23.19 59.42 7.32
N GLU A 27 -22.11 60.21 7.22
CA GLU A 27 -20.77 59.66 6.89
C GLU A 27 -20.28 58.66 7.94
N LYS A 28 -20.42 59.00 9.23
CA LYS A 28 -20.08 58.08 10.34
C LYS A 28 -20.92 56.82 10.33
N LYS A 29 -22.22 56.92 10.04
CA LYS A 29 -23.13 55.77 9.93
C LYS A 29 -22.71 54.84 8.77
N GLN A 30 -22.38 55.43 7.60
CA GLN A 30 -21.91 54.65 6.45
C GLN A 30 -20.56 53.96 6.73
N ALA A 31 -19.63 54.66 7.38
CA ALA A 31 -18.36 54.11 7.78
C ALA A 31 -18.52 52.94 8.77
N ALA A 32 -19.39 53.08 9.76
CA ALA A 32 -19.71 52.01 10.71
C ALA A 32 -20.32 50.78 10.02
N GLN A 33 -21.25 50.99 9.07
CA GLN A 33 -21.85 49.90 8.30
C GLN A 33 -20.79 49.12 7.49
N LYS A 34 -19.88 49.83 6.80
CA LYS A 34 -18.79 49.20 6.08
C LYS A 34 -17.91 48.33 6.97
N VAL A 35 -17.63 48.73 8.20
CA VAL A 35 -16.85 47.93 9.16
C VAL A 35 -17.60 46.67 9.58
N ILE A 36 -18.93 46.78 9.80
CA ILE A 36 -19.78 45.65 10.16
C ILE A 36 -19.80 44.63 9.01
N ASP A 37 -20.02 45.10 7.78
CA ASP A 37 -20.04 44.23 6.58
C ASP A 37 -18.71 43.54 6.37
N ALA A 38 -17.59 44.24 6.52
CA ALA A 38 -16.25 43.67 6.42
C ALA A 38 -15.98 42.57 7.46
N ARG A 39 -16.38 42.81 8.71
CA ARG A 39 -16.26 41.78 9.78
C ARG A 39 -17.12 40.55 9.51
N GLU A 40 -18.30 40.69 8.95
CA GLU A 40 -19.16 39.57 8.59
C GLU A 40 -18.56 38.75 7.46
N VAL A 41 -18.01 39.40 6.44
CA VAL A 41 -17.29 38.72 5.35
C VAL A 41 -16.08 37.93 5.89
N GLU A 42 -15.29 38.53 6.78
CA GLU A 42 -14.13 37.88 7.38
C GLU A 42 -14.54 36.66 8.23
N ARG A 43 -15.61 36.79 9.03
CA ARG A 43 -16.15 35.65 9.81
C ARG A 43 -16.60 34.51 8.93
N ARG A 44 -17.34 34.78 7.84
CA ARG A 44 -17.79 33.78 6.88
C ARG A 44 -16.61 33.11 6.17
N ALA A 45 -15.61 33.91 5.80
CA ALA A 45 -14.38 33.34 5.17
C ALA A 45 -13.64 32.38 6.11
N GLN A 46 -13.59 32.73 7.41
CA GLN A 46 -12.98 31.87 8.42
C GLN A 46 -13.77 30.55 8.59
N GLU A 47 -15.09 30.62 8.68
CA GLU A 47 -15.97 29.43 8.78
C GLU A 47 -15.82 28.51 7.58
N ILE A 48 -15.77 29.06 6.36
CA ILE A 48 -15.54 28.28 5.13
C ILE A 48 -14.17 27.63 5.17
N LYS A 49 -13.13 28.32 5.62
CA LYS A 49 -11.79 27.78 5.73
C LYS A 49 -11.72 26.61 6.72
N GLU A 50 -12.34 26.74 7.88
CA GLU A 50 -12.40 25.68 8.90
C GLU A 50 -13.18 24.46 8.39
N GLU A 51 -14.33 24.67 7.75
CA GLU A 51 -15.12 23.60 7.15
C GLU A 51 -14.38 22.90 6.03
N THR A 52 -13.72 23.65 5.15
CA THR A 52 -12.91 23.09 4.06
C THR A 52 -11.76 22.25 4.62
N THR A 53 -11.11 22.70 5.70
CA THR A 53 -10.04 21.95 6.36
C THR A 53 -10.57 20.64 6.93
N ARG A 54 -11.71 20.68 7.63
CA ARG A 54 -12.35 19.48 8.20
C ARG A 54 -12.72 18.45 7.11
N ILE A 55 -13.38 18.90 6.04
CA ILE A 55 -13.73 18.02 4.90
C ILE A 55 -12.48 17.38 4.28
N ARG A 56 -11.39 18.15 4.15
CA ARG A 56 -10.14 17.65 3.62
C ARG A 56 -9.51 16.59 4.52
N GLU A 57 -9.48 16.80 5.82
CA GLU A 57 -8.96 15.85 6.80
C GLU A 57 -9.77 14.56 6.83
N GLU A 58 -11.10 14.65 6.83
CA GLU A 58 -12.01 13.51 6.75
C GLU A 58 -11.80 12.69 5.46
N ALA A 59 -11.66 13.38 4.32
CA ALA A 59 -11.40 12.74 3.03
C ALA A 59 -10.02 12.03 3.01
N GLN A 60 -8.99 12.65 3.58
CA GLN A 60 -7.66 12.04 3.68
C GLN A 60 -7.67 10.81 4.59
N GLU A 61 -8.36 10.87 5.73
CA GLU A 61 -8.47 9.71 6.62
C GLU A 61 -9.26 8.57 5.98
N ALA A 62 -10.35 8.86 5.28
CA ALA A 62 -11.11 7.86 4.55
C ALA A 62 -10.27 7.19 3.44
N ALA A 63 -9.50 7.98 2.70
CA ALA A 63 -8.58 7.46 1.68
C ALA A 63 -7.48 6.58 2.27
N ARG A 64 -6.90 6.97 3.41
CA ARG A 64 -5.90 6.17 4.13
C ARG A 64 -6.47 4.83 4.59
N LYS A 65 -7.65 4.84 5.25
CA LYS A 65 -8.31 3.61 5.70
C LYS A 65 -8.62 2.65 4.54
N LYS A 66 -9.07 3.21 3.40
CA LYS A 66 -9.31 2.42 2.20
C LYS A 66 -8.02 1.80 1.65
N ALA A 67 -6.94 2.57 1.57
CA ALA A 67 -5.64 2.05 1.11
C ALA A 67 -5.08 0.98 2.05
N GLU A 68 -5.19 1.14 3.37
CA GLU A 68 -4.79 0.15 4.36
C GLU A 68 -5.60 -1.16 4.22
N GLU A 69 -6.90 -1.06 4.00
CA GLU A 69 -7.78 -2.23 3.79
C GLU A 69 -7.44 -2.97 2.48
N GLU A 70 -7.18 -2.23 1.39
CA GLU A 70 -6.76 -2.82 0.12
C GLU A 70 -5.39 -3.50 0.23
N ALA A 71 -4.42 -2.87 0.90
CA ALA A 71 -3.11 -3.46 1.16
C ALA A 71 -3.21 -4.74 2.01
N ARG A 72 -4.05 -4.74 3.04
CA ARG A 72 -4.31 -5.93 3.87
C ARG A 72 -4.91 -7.08 3.07
N LYS A 73 -5.89 -6.79 2.20
CA LYS A 73 -6.50 -7.80 1.32
C LYS A 73 -5.50 -8.36 0.31
N ALA A 74 -4.66 -7.50 -0.26
CA ALA A 74 -3.62 -7.93 -1.20
C ALA A 74 -2.59 -8.84 -0.51
N GLU A 75 -2.18 -8.51 0.71
CA GLU A 75 -1.25 -9.34 1.49
C GLU A 75 -1.87 -10.68 1.88
N GLN A 76 -3.14 -10.71 2.29
CA GLN A 76 -3.84 -11.96 2.57
C GLN A 76 -3.92 -12.86 1.31
N ALA A 77 -4.26 -12.29 0.16
CA ALA A 77 -4.31 -13.04 -1.10
C ALA A 77 -2.92 -13.57 -1.50
N ARG A 78 -1.85 -12.81 -1.25
CA ARG A 78 -0.46 -13.24 -1.48
C ARG A 78 -0.07 -14.43 -0.60
N VAL A 79 -0.39 -14.35 0.69
CA VAL A 79 -0.12 -15.44 1.63
C VAL A 79 -0.89 -16.70 1.25
N GLU A 80 -2.19 -16.58 1.00
CA GLU A 80 -3.04 -17.69 0.56
C GLU A 80 -2.53 -18.35 -0.71
N HIS A 81 -2.11 -17.54 -1.69
CA HIS A 81 -1.55 -18.06 -2.94
C HIS A 81 -0.27 -18.89 -2.70
N ARG A 82 0.63 -18.43 -1.83
CA ARG A 82 1.85 -19.14 -1.42
C ARG A 82 1.53 -20.45 -0.70
N GLU A 83 0.58 -20.44 0.19
CA GLU A 83 0.11 -21.64 0.89
C GLU A 83 -0.51 -22.66 -0.07
N ASN A 84 -1.29 -22.21 -1.05
CA ASN A 84 -1.87 -23.07 -2.07
C ASN A 84 -0.80 -23.79 -2.91
N ILE A 85 0.29 -23.11 -3.28
CA ILE A 85 1.42 -23.72 -3.96
C ILE A 85 2.04 -24.83 -3.10
N ALA A 86 2.30 -24.55 -1.81
CA ALA A 86 2.88 -25.52 -0.89
C ALA A 86 1.96 -26.73 -0.66
N GLN A 87 0.67 -26.49 -0.44
CA GLN A 87 -0.33 -27.55 -0.24
C GLN A 87 -0.49 -28.42 -1.49
N PHE A 88 -0.45 -27.82 -2.68
CA PHE A 88 -0.47 -28.58 -3.92
C PHE A 88 0.76 -29.48 -4.05
N ALA A 89 1.94 -28.96 -3.76
CA ALA A 89 3.18 -29.73 -3.84
C ALA A 89 3.21 -30.94 -2.88
N VAL A 90 2.70 -30.77 -1.66
CA VAL A 90 2.67 -31.82 -0.63
C VAL A 90 1.82 -33.04 -1.05
N GLN A 91 0.83 -32.88 -1.93
CA GLN A 91 -0.02 -33.97 -2.42
C GLN A 91 0.76 -35.04 -3.17
N PHE A 92 1.95 -34.74 -3.65
CA PHE A 92 2.79 -35.65 -4.44
C PHE A 92 3.84 -36.38 -3.60
N VAL A 93 3.88 -36.20 -2.30
CA VAL A 93 4.76 -36.92 -1.39
C VAL A 93 4.55 -38.44 -1.53
N GLY A 94 5.64 -39.18 -1.66
CA GLY A 94 5.63 -40.63 -1.89
C GLY A 94 5.75 -41.05 -3.37
N ASN A 95 5.57 -40.10 -4.30
CA ASN A 95 5.76 -40.39 -5.73
C ASN A 95 7.27 -40.55 -6.08
N PRO A 96 7.61 -41.26 -7.15
CA PRO A 96 8.98 -41.62 -7.45
C PRO A 96 9.85 -40.44 -7.91
N TYR A 97 11.13 -40.52 -7.64
CA TYR A 97 12.15 -39.70 -8.29
C TYR A 97 12.58 -40.34 -9.61
N VAL A 98 12.61 -39.54 -10.67
CA VAL A 98 13.18 -39.93 -11.97
C VAL A 98 14.10 -38.83 -12.47
N TYR A 99 15.38 -39.12 -12.67
CA TYR A 99 16.34 -38.16 -13.20
C TYR A 99 15.91 -37.68 -14.59
N GLY A 100 15.86 -36.35 -14.79
CA GLY A 100 15.34 -35.73 -16.02
C GLY A 100 13.82 -35.72 -16.11
N GLY A 101 13.11 -36.34 -15.17
CA GLY A 101 11.63 -36.36 -15.12
C GLY A 101 10.99 -35.07 -14.68
N THR A 102 9.74 -34.87 -15.11
CA THR A 102 8.91 -33.70 -14.78
C THR A 102 7.49 -34.09 -14.40
N SER A 103 7.18 -35.37 -14.34
CA SER A 103 5.85 -35.84 -13.97
C SER A 103 5.68 -35.86 -12.45
N LEU A 104 4.71 -35.16 -11.95
CA LEU A 104 4.40 -35.11 -10.50
C LEU A 104 3.96 -36.47 -9.94
N THR A 105 3.43 -37.38 -10.80
CA THR A 105 2.93 -38.70 -10.40
C THR A 105 3.81 -39.85 -10.82
N ASN A 106 4.41 -39.76 -12.02
CA ASN A 106 5.19 -40.86 -12.60
C ASN A 106 6.70 -40.71 -12.43
N GLY A 107 7.15 -39.61 -11.88
CA GLY A 107 8.54 -39.34 -11.54
C GLY A 107 9.07 -38.00 -12.04
N ALA A 108 9.68 -37.28 -11.13
CA ALA A 108 10.35 -36.03 -11.37
C ALA A 108 11.71 -36.01 -10.65
N ASP A 109 12.66 -35.24 -11.17
CA ASP A 109 13.83 -34.82 -10.40
C ASP A 109 13.52 -33.53 -9.61
N CYS A 110 14.47 -33.04 -8.82
CA CYS A 110 14.28 -31.94 -7.91
C CYS A 110 13.75 -30.65 -8.62
N SER A 111 14.42 -30.25 -9.70
CA SER A 111 14.04 -29.06 -10.46
C SER A 111 12.82 -29.27 -11.35
N GLY A 112 12.63 -30.49 -11.87
CA GLY A 112 11.45 -30.89 -12.62
C GLY A 112 10.18 -30.89 -11.74
N PHE A 113 10.31 -31.33 -10.49
CA PHE A 113 9.23 -31.28 -9.51
C PHE A 113 8.76 -29.84 -9.24
N VAL A 114 9.67 -28.95 -8.82
CA VAL A 114 9.28 -27.56 -8.53
C VAL A 114 8.80 -26.83 -9.79
N MET A 115 9.42 -27.07 -10.95
CA MET A 115 8.97 -26.51 -12.22
C MET A 115 7.52 -26.89 -12.52
N SER A 116 7.17 -28.17 -12.35
CA SER A 116 5.82 -28.68 -12.64
C SER A 116 4.79 -28.19 -11.63
N VAL A 117 5.15 -28.09 -10.35
CA VAL A 117 4.30 -27.48 -9.31
C VAL A 117 3.99 -26.02 -9.67
N PHE A 118 5.00 -25.22 -9.93
CA PHE A 118 4.83 -23.79 -10.22
C PHE A 118 4.08 -23.53 -11.53
N LYS A 119 4.19 -24.43 -12.50
CA LYS A 119 3.45 -24.34 -13.77
C LYS A 119 1.94 -24.37 -13.58
N GLU A 120 1.43 -25.15 -12.62
CA GLU A 120 -0.01 -25.19 -12.30
C GLU A 120 -0.54 -23.82 -11.78
N PHE A 121 0.36 -22.99 -11.26
CA PHE A 121 0.04 -21.65 -10.78
C PHE A 121 0.44 -20.53 -11.76
N GLY A 122 0.80 -20.91 -13.00
CA GLY A 122 1.10 -19.96 -14.07
C GLY A 122 2.52 -19.39 -14.05
N TYR A 123 3.46 -20.03 -13.34
CA TYR A 123 4.87 -19.63 -13.34
C TYR A 123 5.70 -20.56 -14.23
N ASP A 124 6.47 -19.99 -15.13
CA ASP A 124 7.42 -20.73 -15.98
C ASP A 124 8.83 -20.68 -15.37
N LEU A 125 9.26 -21.80 -14.80
CA LEU A 125 10.59 -21.94 -14.23
C LEU A 125 11.55 -22.62 -15.24
N PRO A 126 12.84 -22.23 -15.24
CA PRO A 126 13.86 -22.95 -15.99
C PRO A 126 13.96 -24.44 -15.58
N ARG A 127 14.47 -25.27 -16.48
CA ARG A 127 14.51 -26.75 -16.27
C ARG A 127 15.45 -27.18 -15.13
N VAL A 128 16.59 -26.53 -14.93
CA VAL A 128 17.62 -26.98 -14.00
C VAL A 128 17.74 -26.05 -12.78
N ALA A 129 18.09 -26.61 -11.62
CA ALA A 129 18.11 -25.91 -10.34
C ALA A 129 18.98 -24.64 -10.35
N ALA A 130 20.17 -24.68 -10.96
CA ALA A 130 21.04 -23.52 -11.05
C ALA A 130 20.38 -22.36 -11.84
N ALA A 131 19.75 -22.68 -12.99
CA ALA A 131 19.04 -21.68 -13.78
C ALA A 131 17.77 -21.16 -13.06
N GLN A 132 17.09 -22.00 -12.29
CA GLN A 132 15.98 -21.59 -11.44
C GLN A 132 16.45 -20.58 -10.37
N TYR A 133 17.59 -20.82 -9.76
CA TYR A 133 18.18 -19.87 -8.84
C TYR A 133 18.48 -18.55 -9.53
N GLU A 134 19.21 -18.58 -10.65
CA GLU A 134 19.58 -17.38 -11.40
C GLU A 134 18.36 -16.52 -11.80
N ALA A 135 17.28 -17.15 -12.23
CA ALA A 135 16.05 -16.47 -12.66
C ALA A 135 15.16 -15.99 -11.51
N SER A 136 15.35 -16.48 -10.28
CA SER A 136 14.55 -16.12 -9.13
C SER A 136 14.94 -14.75 -8.55
N GLN A 137 14.00 -14.12 -7.84
CA GLN A 137 14.33 -13.00 -6.95
C GLN A 137 14.99 -13.57 -5.68
N LYS A 138 16.23 -13.18 -5.44
CA LYS A 138 17.01 -13.66 -4.29
C LYS A 138 16.46 -13.12 -2.98
N LYS A 139 16.47 -13.94 -1.93
CA LYS A 139 16.07 -13.59 -0.57
C LYS A 139 17.12 -14.03 0.44
N ASP A 140 17.16 -13.33 1.57
CA ASP A 140 17.88 -13.82 2.73
C ASP A 140 17.16 -15.04 3.33
N ILE A 141 17.93 -16.01 3.84
CA ILE A 141 17.37 -17.23 4.46
C ILE A 141 16.46 -16.87 5.65
N SER A 142 16.80 -15.83 6.40
CA SER A 142 15.99 -15.34 7.54
C SER A 142 14.63 -14.76 7.12
N GLN A 143 14.45 -14.44 5.84
CA GLN A 143 13.22 -13.88 5.26
C GLN A 143 12.46 -14.91 4.41
N MET A 144 12.78 -16.19 4.57
CA MET A 144 12.14 -17.26 3.82
C MET A 144 10.67 -17.40 4.20
N GLU A 145 9.81 -17.46 3.19
CA GLU A 145 8.35 -17.61 3.33
C GLU A 145 7.87 -18.87 2.60
N THR A 146 6.76 -19.44 3.04
CA THR A 146 6.08 -20.52 2.30
C THR A 146 5.99 -20.20 0.81
N GLY A 147 6.31 -21.15 -0.05
CA GLY A 147 6.35 -20.93 -1.50
C GLY A 147 7.69 -20.42 -2.06
N ASP A 148 8.69 -20.19 -1.21
CA ASP A 148 10.04 -19.88 -1.67
C ASP A 148 10.80 -21.18 -2.02
N LEU A 149 11.81 -21.05 -2.88
CA LEU A 149 12.69 -22.15 -3.25
C LEU A 149 14.00 -22.07 -2.47
N VAL A 150 14.41 -23.19 -1.90
CA VAL A 150 15.67 -23.34 -1.18
C VAL A 150 16.62 -24.15 -2.09
N PHE A 151 17.83 -23.64 -2.25
CA PHE A 151 18.83 -24.22 -3.16
C PHE A 151 20.03 -24.75 -2.37
N TYR A 152 20.59 -25.88 -2.84
CA TYR A 152 21.67 -26.60 -2.21
C TYR A 152 22.78 -26.94 -3.20
N GLY A 153 24.00 -27.20 -2.68
CA GLY A 153 25.16 -27.63 -3.44
C GLY A 153 26.39 -26.74 -3.20
N ALA A 154 27.31 -27.20 -2.38
CA ALA A 154 28.50 -26.43 -1.95
C ALA A 154 29.50 -26.11 -3.08
N GLY A 155 29.50 -26.90 -4.19
CA GLY A 155 30.38 -26.69 -5.36
C GLY A 155 29.66 -26.12 -6.58
N GLY A 156 28.42 -25.69 -6.41
CA GLY A 156 27.49 -25.22 -7.46
C GLY A 156 26.12 -25.82 -7.25
N ILE A 157 25.08 -25.01 -7.47
CA ILE A 157 23.68 -25.42 -7.22
C ILE A 157 23.33 -26.65 -8.07
N ASN A 158 22.97 -27.74 -7.39
CA ASN A 158 22.60 -29.01 -7.99
C ASN A 158 21.28 -29.58 -7.45
N HIS A 159 20.70 -28.95 -6.44
CA HIS A 159 19.44 -29.37 -5.86
C HIS A 159 18.57 -28.16 -5.47
N VAL A 160 17.25 -28.37 -5.48
CA VAL A 160 16.24 -27.38 -5.12
C VAL A 160 15.08 -28.05 -4.39
N ALA A 161 14.53 -27.37 -3.42
CA ALA A 161 13.34 -27.76 -2.67
C ALA A 161 12.37 -26.58 -2.53
N LEU A 162 11.10 -26.89 -2.37
CA LEU A 162 10.05 -25.89 -2.09
C LEU A 162 9.82 -25.78 -0.59
N TYR A 163 9.98 -24.58 -0.04
CA TYR A 163 9.69 -24.30 1.38
C TYR A 163 8.18 -24.28 1.64
N ILE A 164 7.74 -25.08 2.60
CA ILE A 164 6.32 -25.26 2.94
C ILE A 164 5.93 -24.69 4.31
N GLY A 165 6.81 -23.89 4.92
CA GLY A 165 6.61 -23.35 6.28
C GLY A 165 7.21 -24.25 7.37
N ASP A 166 7.23 -23.76 8.58
CA ASP A 166 7.64 -24.47 9.81
C ASP A 166 9.02 -25.15 9.72
N GLY A 167 9.94 -24.56 8.99
CA GLY A 167 11.28 -25.11 8.80
C GLY A 167 11.33 -26.32 7.87
N LYS A 168 10.29 -26.62 7.10
CA LYS A 168 10.16 -27.79 6.23
C LYS A 168 10.22 -27.42 4.76
N VAL A 169 10.73 -28.37 3.99
CA VAL A 169 10.71 -28.33 2.51
C VAL A 169 10.13 -29.61 1.95
N VAL A 170 9.50 -29.52 0.78
CA VAL A 170 9.11 -30.67 -0.04
C VAL A 170 9.95 -30.70 -1.30
N HIS A 171 10.49 -31.85 -1.65
CA HIS A 171 11.36 -32.03 -2.81
C HIS A 171 11.42 -33.48 -3.32
N ALA A 172 11.72 -33.64 -4.61
CA ALA A 172 12.15 -34.94 -5.15
C ALA A 172 13.62 -35.13 -4.78
N LEU A 173 13.90 -35.97 -3.76
CA LEU A 173 15.22 -36.04 -3.12
C LEU A 173 16.20 -36.91 -3.93
N ASN A 174 15.87 -38.16 -4.13
CA ASN A 174 16.66 -39.11 -4.91
C ASN A 174 15.81 -40.39 -5.24
N SER A 175 16.38 -41.30 -6.03
CA SER A 175 15.69 -42.53 -6.49
C SER A 175 15.25 -43.47 -5.38
N ASN A 176 15.87 -43.40 -4.19
CA ASN A 176 15.51 -44.26 -3.07
C ASN A 176 14.39 -43.71 -2.22
N LYS A 177 14.23 -42.39 -2.20
CA LYS A 177 13.28 -41.68 -1.34
C LYS A 177 12.08 -41.09 -2.08
N GLY A 178 12.23 -40.76 -3.35
CA GLY A 178 11.19 -40.09 -4.12
C GLY A 178 10.96 -38.66 -3.65
N ILE A 179 9.71 -38.24 -3.72
CA ILE A 179 9.25 -36.93 -3.24
C ILE A 179 8.96 -37.05 -1.73
N VAL A 180 9.66 -36.27 -0.93
CA VAL A 180 9.60 -36.30 0.54
C VAL A 180 9.55 -34.91 1.15
N ILE A 181 9.16 -34.85 2.43
CA ILE A 181 9.30 -33.65 3.27
C ILE A 181 10.49 -33.88 4.21
N THR A 182 11.37 -32.88 4.29
CA THR A 182 12.51 -32.85 5.23
C THR A 182 12.58 -31.48 5.93
N ASP A 183 13.49 -31.36 6.91
CA ASP A 183 13.90 -30.04 7.39
C ASP A 183 14.64 -29.28 6.29
N TYR A 184 14.46 -27.95 6.19
CA TYR A 184 15.14 -27.17 5.16
C TYR A 184 16.68 -27.20 5.29
N ASN A 185 17.16 -27.46 6.50
CA ASN A 185 18.59 -27.56 6.83
C ASN A 185 19.10 -29.03 6.90
N TYR A 186 18.38 -29.97 6.25
CA TYR A 186 18.86 -31.36 6.12
C TYR A 186 20.22 -31.44 5.39
N ASP A 187 20.48 -30.44 4.55
CA ASP A 187 21.76 -30.09 3.96
C ASP A 187 21.93 -28.55 4.09
N THR A 188 23.15 -28.05 3.92
CA THR A 188 23.41 -26.61 4.05
C THR A 188 22.83 -25.83 2.87
N PRO A 189 21.84 -24.96 3.08
CA PRO A 189 21.32 -24.11 2.02
C PRO A 189 22.38 -23.13 1.52
N VAL A 190 22.48 -22.97 0.20
CA VAL A 190 23.39 -22.00 -0.42
C VAL A 190 22.67 -20.78 -0.95
N GLY A 191 21.33 -20.79 -0.99
CA GLY A 191 20.53 -19.65 -1.39
C GLY A 191 19.03 -19.90 -1.27
N VAL A 192 18.29 -18.82 -1.23
CA VAL A 192 16.83 -18.80 -1.29
C VAL A 192 16.39 -17.86 -2.40
N GLY A 193 15.34 -18.22 -3.12
CA GLY A 193 14.78 -17.40 -4.17
C GLY A 193 13.27 -17.55 -4.26
N THR A 194 12.59 -16.51 -4.76
CA THR A 194 11.14 -16.52 -4.95
C THR A 194 10.76 -16.21 -6.39
N TYR A 195 9.66 -16.80 -6.83
CA TYR A 195 8.94 -16.50 -8.06
C TYR A 195 7.59 -15.84 -7.78
N VAL A 196 7.11 -15.96 -6.54
CA VAL A 196 5.82 -15.36 -6.11
C VAL A 196 6.04 -13.92 -5.69
N LYS A 197 5.32 -13.03 -6.38
CA LYS A 197 5.35 -11.57 -6.12
C LYS A 197 4.32 -11.17 -5.08
#